data_37e4d6f40c33f25f26257ecca0154ae3
#
_entry.id   37e4d6f40c33f25f26257ecca0154ae3
#
_cell.length_a   1.000
_cell.length_b   1.000
_cell.length_c   1.000
_cell.angle_alpha   90.00
_cell.angle_beta   90.00
_cell.angle_gamma   90.00
#
_symmetry.space_group_name_H-M   'P 1'
#
loop_
_entity.id
_entity.type
_entity.pdbx_description
1 polymer ?
#
loop_
_entity_poly.entity_id
_entity_poly.type
_entity_poly.pdbx_seq_one_letter_code
_entity_poly.pdbx_strand_id
1 'polypeptide(L)'
;MKRILVILFAIIILTSCSRVSGTYVSDGGGLVEQIEFVGKNSCVLTYFGMKLPATYWMDNGHIVADAGQNLIVMFKIQDSNTLVGESEWNNAIYRKGGPSSNAQ
;
A
#
# COMPACT_ATOMS: atom_id res chain seq x y z
N MET A 1 -2.16 -22.43 -32.32
CA MET A 1 -2.63 -22.98 -31.16
C MET A 1 -1.83 -22.68 -29.96
N LYS A 2 -0.60 -23.01 -29.96
CA LYS A 2 0.20 -22.76 -28.79
C LYS A 2 0.33 -21.33 -28.43
N ARG A 3 0.22 -20.45 -29.38
CA ARG A 3 0.39 -19.05 -29.07
C ARG A 3 -0.68 -18.54 -28.14
N ILE A 4 -1.82 -19.12 -28.16
CA ILE A 4 -2.90 -18.68 -27.32
C ILE A 4 -2.58 -18.86 -25.85
N LEU A 5 -1.92 -19.93 -25.54
CA LEU A 5 -1.56 -20.21 -24.18
C LEU A 5 -0.61 -19.18 -23.63
N VAL A 6 0.30 -18.75 -24.45
CA VAL A 6 1.29 -17.78 -24.02
C VAL A 6 0.65 -16.48 -23.64
N ILE A 7 -0.34 -16.07 -24.37
CA ILE A 7 -1.02 -14.83 -24.09
C ILE A 7 -1.74 -14.87 -22.78
N LEU A 8 -2.42 -15.94 -22.50
CA LEU A 8 -3.13 -16.05 -21.24
C LEU A 8 -2.19 -16.00 -20.07
N PHE A 9 -1.09 -16.64 -20.23
CA PHE A 9 -0.12 -16.68 -19.19
C PHE A 9 0.39 -15.29 -18.85
N ALA A 10 0.63 -14.48 -19.82
CA ALA A 10 1.09 -13.13 -19.58
C ALA A 10 0.08 -12.29 -18.81
N ILE A 11 -1.15 -12.45 -19.12
CA ILE A 11 -2.19 -11.69 -18.47
C ILE A 11 -2.26 -12.02 -16.98
N ILE A 12 -2.11 -13.26 -16.65
CA ILE A 12 -2.18 -13.67 -15.27
C ILE A 12 -1.06 -13.05 -14.45
N ILE A 13 0.10 -13.01 -15.03
CA ILE A 13 1.23 -12.45 -14.34
C ILE A 13 1.02 -10.98 -14.00
N LEU A 14 0.50 -10.24 -14.95
CA LEU A 14 0.27 -8.84 -14.73
C LEU A 14 -0.71 -8.59 -13.61
N THR A 15 -1.72 -9.39 -13.55
CA THR A 15 -2.73 -9.21 -12.52
C THR A 15 -2.17 -9.39 -11.14
N SER A 16 -1.31 -10.35 -10.96
CA SER A 16 -0.85 -10.67 -9.63
C SER A 16 0.18 -9.67 -9.12
N CYS A 17 0.75 -8.86 -9.98
CA CYS A 17 1.81 -7.96 -9.56
C CYS A 17 1.35 -6.69 -8.91
N SER A 18 0.09 -6.33 -9.05
CA SER A 18 -0.35 -5.03 -8.59
C SER A 18 -1.21 -5.06 -7.34
N ARG A 19 -1.23 -6.16 -6.64
CA ARG A 19 -2.10 -6.24 -5.47
C ARG A 19 -1.39 -5.89 -4.19
N VAL A 20 -2.10 -5.20 -3.33
CA VAL A 20 -1.65 -4.95 -1.97
C VAL A 20 -2.75 -5.45 -1.05
N SER A 21 -2.36 -5.92 0.10
CA SER A 21 -3.33 -6.40 1.08
C SER A 21 -2.67 -6.45 2.44
N GLY A 22 -3.50 -6.45 3.47
CA GLY A 22 -3.00 -6.57 4.83
C GLY A 22 -2.56 -5.24 5.39
N THR A 23 -1.69 -5.30 6.36
CA THR A 23 -1.26 -4.12 7.10
C THR A 23 0.22 -3.86 6.87
N TYR A 24 0.54 -2.61 6.57
CA TYR A 24 1.92 -2.18 6.38
C TYR A 24 2.23 -1.16 7.46
N VAL A 25 3.34 -1.36 8.15
CA VAL A 25 3.71 -0.55 9.30
C VAL A 25 4.99 0.20 9.02
N SER A 26 5.01 1.47 9.41
CA SER A 26 6.15 2.35 9.19
C SER A 26 7.37 1.89 9.95
N ASP A 27 8.52 2.11 9.36
CA ASP A 27 9.81 1.82 9.97
C ASP A 27 10.21 2.87 11.00
N GLY A 28 9.35 3.82 11.28
CA GLY A 28 9.64 4.79 12.30
C GLY A 28 9.67 6.23 11.85
N GLY A 29 9.46 6.48 10.57
CA GLY A 29 9.38 7.84 10.08
C GLY A 29 7.99 8.15 9.58
N GLY A 30 7.77 9.40 9.20
CA GLY A 30 6.51 9.81 8.62
C GLY A 30 5.43 10.01 9.66
N LEU A 31 4.35 10.64 9.24
CA LEU A 31 3.23 10.91 10.13
C LEU A 31 2.22 9.79 10.15
N VAL A 32 2.10 9.02 9.08
CA VAL A 32 1.21 7.88 9.04
C VAL A 32 1.99 6.69 9.59
N GLU A 33 1.48 6.11 10.65
CA GLU A 33 2.15 5.01 11.33
C GLU A 33 1.91 3.68 10.67
N GLN A 34 0.73 3.50 10.11
CA GLN A 34 0.46 2.26 9.39
C GLN A 34 -0.73 2.46 8.46
N ILE A 35 -0.81 1.60 7.48
CA ILE A 35 -1.94 1.59 6.58
C ILE A 35 -2.43 0.15 6.45
N GLU A 36 -3.72 -0.04 6.63
CA GLU A 36 -4.32 -1.36 6.58
C GLU A 36 -5.35 -1.39 5.45
N PHE A 37 -5.20 -2.30 4.52
CA PHE A 37 -6.12 -2.43 3.41
C PHE A 37 -7.23 -3.39 3.81
N VAL A 38 -8.46 -2.87 3.86
CA VAL A 38 -9.57 -3.65 4.39
C VAL A 38 -10.60 -3.99 3.33
N GLY A 39 -10.39 -3.56 2.11
CA GLY A 39 -11.32 -3.88 1.06
C GLY A 39 -10.75 -3.46 -0.27
N LYS A 40 -11.61 -3.51 -1.27
CA LYS A 40 -11.17 -3.21 -2.61
C LYS A 40 -10.70 -1.77 -2.78
N ASN A 41 -11.41 -0.85 -2.15
CA ASN A 41 -11.08 0.56 -2.25
C ASN A 41 -10.99 1.22 -0.89
N SER A 42 -10.95 0.43 0.17
CA SER A 42 -11.00 0.98 1.52
C SER A 42 -9.74 0.63 2.28
N CYS A 43 -9.25 1.58 3.04
CA CYS A 43 -8.12 1.33 3.91
C CYS A 43 -8.29 2.16 5.17
N VAL A 44 -7.46 1.86 6.16
CA VAL A 44 -7.46 2.60 7.41
C VAL A 44 -6.04 3.09 7.64
N LEU A 45 -5.90 4.39 7.82
CA LEU A 45 -4.61 4.99 8.12
C LEU A 45 -4.55 5.24 9.62
N THR A 46 -3.40 4.96 10.23
CA THR A 46 -3.18 5.33 11.61
C THR A 46 -2.31 6.56 11.63
N TYR A 47 -2.85 7.64 12.17
CA TYR A 47 -2.25 8.96 12.11
C TYR A 47 -2.27 9.55 13.51
N PHE A 48 -1.11 9.71 14.13
CA PHE A 48 -1.02 10.19 15.51
C PHE A 48 -1.85 9.34 16.46
N GLY A 49 -1.79 8.03 16.26
CA GLY A 49 -2.53 7.13 17.12
C GLY A 49 -4.02 7.02 16.81
N MET A 50 -4.52 7.79 15.88
CA MET A 50 -5.92 7.75 15.51
C MET A 50 -6.09 6.97 14.22
N LYS A 51 -7.17 6.20 14.15
CA LYS A 51 -7.47 5.44 12.95
C LYS A 51 -8.43 6.21 12.08
N LEU A 52 -8.01 6.48 10.87
CA LEU A 52 -8.79 7.25 9.92
C LEU A 52 -9.19 6.37 8.75
N PRO A 53 -10.49 6.17 8.54
CA PRO A 53 -10.91 5.43 7.36
C PRO A 53 -10.64 6.26 6.11
N ALA A 54 -10.21 5.59 5.06
CA ALA A 54 -9.84 6.27 3.84
C ALA A 54 -10.25 5.45 2.64
N THR A 55 -10.36 6.13 1.52
CA THR A 55 -10.57 5.49 0.24
C THR A 55 -9.25 5.52 -0.50
N TYR A 56 -8.93 4.46 -1.19
CA TYR A 56 -7.68 4.47 -1.93
C TYR A 56 -7.87 3.94 -3.34
N TRP A 57 -6.94 4.31 -4.21
CA TRP A 57 -6.90 3.78 -5.56
C TRP A 57 -5.45 3.68 -6.01
N MET A 58 -5.26 2.96 -7.08
CA MET A 58 -3.94 2.72 -7.64
C MET A 58 -3.73 3.58 -8.87
N ASP A 59 -2.52 4.08 -9.04
CA ASP A 59 -2.17 4.90 -10.17
C ASP A 59 -0.72 4.68 -10.52
N ASN A 60 -0.45 3.86 -11.56
CA ASN A 60 0.91 3.63 -12.04
C ASN A 60 1.88 3.14 -10.97
N GLY A 61 1.44 2.17 -10.20
CA GLY A 61 2.31 1.62 -9.17
C GLY A 61 2.35 2.44 -7.91
N HIS A 62 1.49 3.43 -7.82
CA HIS A 62 1.36 4.25 -6.63
C HIS A 62 0.01 4.03 -6.00
N ILE A 63 -0.06 4.20 -4.70
CA ILE A 63 -1.31 4.16 -3.96
C ILE A 63 -1.62 5.58 -3.53
N VAL A 64 -2.84 6.02 -3.81
CA VAL A 64 -3.31 7.32 -3.35
C VAL A 64 -4.42 7.06 -2.36
N ALA A 65 -4.22 7.48 -1.12
CA ALA A 65 -5.20 7.28 -0.06
C ALA A 65 -5.77 8.63 0.35
N ASP A 66 -7.08 8.72 0.35
CA ASP A 66 -7.79 9.95 0.65
C ASP A 66 -8.61 9.75 1.91
N ALA A 67 -8.19 10.36 3.00
CA ALA A 67 -8.89 10.27 4.28
C ALA A 67 -9.88 11.42 4.48
N GLY A 68 -10.06 12.25 3.48
CA GLY A 68 -10.97 13.37 3.58
C GLY A 68 -10.27 14.58 4.18
N GLN A 69 -10.95 15.71 4.14
CA GLN A 69 -10.45 16.93 4.74
C GLN A 69 -9.06 17.32 4.23
N ASN A 70 -8.82 17.07 2.96
CA ASN A 70 -7.56 17.39 2.31
C ASN A 70 -6.39 16.55 2.80
N LEU A 71 -6.66 15.46 3.48
CA LEU A 71 -5.59 14.57 3.88
C LEU A 71 -5.44 13.48 2.84
N ILE A 72 -4.49 13.65 1.96
CA ILE A 72 -4.20 12.69 0.91
C ILE A 72 -2.77 12.24 1.07
N VAL A 73 -2.57 10.93 1.13
CA VAL A 73 -1.27 10.35 1.34
C VAL A 73 -0.94 9.45 0.15
N MET A 74 0.27 9.56 -0.35
CA MET A 74 0.69 8.78 -1.49
C MET A 74 1.82 7.85 -1.12
N PHE A 75 1.77 6.65 -1.66
CA PHE A 75 2.79 5.65 -1.43
C PHE A 75 3.20 5.05 -2.76
N LYS A 76 4.46 4.72 -2.87
CA LYS A 76 4.95 3.99 -4.02
C LYS A 76 5.03 2.52 -3.65
N ILE A 77 4.57 1.65 -4.52
CA ILE A 77 4.67 0.22 -4.29
C ILE A 77 6.05 -0.23 -4.74
N GLN A 78 6.90 -0.57 -3.79
CA GLN A 78 8.21 -1.05 -4.12
C GLN A 78 8.18 -2.54 -4.45
N ASP A 79 7.46 -3.30 -3.63
CA ASP A 79 7.18 -4.70 -3.92
C ASP A 79 5.96 -5.08 -3.10
N SER A 80 5.58 -6.35 -3.13
CA SER A 80 4.35 -6.76 -2.47
C SER A 80 4.39 -6.61 -0.96
N ASN A 81 5.56 -6.44 -0.39
CA ASN A 81 5.71 -6.33 1.05
C ASN A 81 6.18 -4.96 1.51
N THR A 82 6.42 -4.05 0.60
CA THR A 82 7.06 -2.78 0.95
C THR A 82 6.43 -1.62 0.20
N LEU A 83 6.02 -0.62 0.95
CA LEU A 83 5.55 0.65 0.40
C LEU A 83 6.47 1.75 0.85
N VAL A 84 6.60 2.78 0.04
CA VAL A 84 7.43 3.93 0.37
C VAL A 84 6.56 5.17 0.33
N GLY A 85 6.52 5.92 1.42
CA GLY A 85 5.79 7.17 1.45
C GLY A 85 6.44 8.17 0.53
N GLU A 86 5.63 8.98 -0.15
CA GLU A 86 6.14 9.88 -1.15
C GLU A 86 5.90 11.34 -0.86
N SER A 87 5.30 11.66 0.26
CA SER A 87 5.11 13.05 0.63
C SER A 87 6.30 13.51 1.45
N GLU A 88 6.65 14.77 1.36
CA GLU A 88 7.77 15.30 2.14
C GLU A 88 7.56 15.05 3.64
N TRP A 89 6.33 15.16 4.06
CA TRP A 89 6.01 14.97 5.47
C TRP A 89 5.75 13.50 5.81
N ASN A 90 5.78 12.62 4.83
CA ASN A 90 5.51 11.21 5.07
C ASN A 90 6.30 10.37 4.08
N ASN A 91 7.59 10.27 4.29
CA ASN A 91 8.45 9.53 3.38
C ASN A 91 9.09 8.32 4.02
N ALA A 92 8.39 7.69 4.92
CA ALA A 92 8.88 6.50 5.58
C ALA A 92 8.71 5.26 4.72
N ILE A 93 9.36 4.20 5.13
CA ILE A 93 9.20 2.90 4.48
C ILE A 93 8.22 2.09 5.31
N TYR A 94 7.27 1.47 4.64
CA TYR A 94 6.22 0.69 5.29
C TYR A 94 6.39 -0.76 4.90
N ARG A 95 6.47 -1.65 5.88
CA ARG A 95 6.67 -3.06 5.62
C ARG A 95 5.47 -3.86 6.07
N LYS A 96 5.10 -4.81 5.26
CA LYS A 96 3.94 -5.64 5.55
C LYS A 96 4.22 -6.46 6.80
N GLY A 97 3.28 -6.46 7.70
CA GLY A 97 3.43 -7.16 8.97
C GLY A 97 4.19 -6.37 10.01
N GLY A 98 4.82 -5.27 9.59
CA GLY A 98 5.52 -4.41 10.51
C GLY A 98 6.90 -4.89 10.86
N PRO A 99 7.77 -3.95 11.23
CA PRO A 99 9.13 -4.32 11.57
C PRO A 99 9.24 -5.04 12.91
N SER A 100 8.35 -4.72 13.80
CA SER A 100 8.43 -5.30 15.12
C SER A 100 7.97 -6.75 15.17
N SER A 101 7.35 -7.22 14.11
CA SER A 101 6.87 -8.58 14.13
C SER A 101 8.02 -9.58 14.23
N ASN A 102 9.17 -9.18 13.84
CA ASN A 102 10.28 -10.09 13.91
C ASN A 102 10.93 -10.05 15.25
N ALA A 103 10.62 -9.11 16.04
CA ALA A 103 11.26 -9.01 17.33
C ALA A 103 10.77 -10.06 18.28
N GLN A 104 9.70 -10.71 17.95
CA GLN A 104 9.18 -11.67 18.87
C GLN A 104 9.98 -12.88 19.00
#